data_44256cc7217a8f97c13150c6c4db1a8a
#
_entry.id   44256cc7217a8f97c13150c6c4db1a8a
#
_cell.length_a   1.000
_cell.length_b   1.000
_cell.length_c   1.000
_cell.angle_alpha   90.00
_cell.angle_beta   90.00
_cell.angle_gamma   90.00
#
_symmetry.space_group_name_H-M   'P 1'
#
loop_
_entity.id
_entity.type
_entity.pdbx_description
1 polymer ?
#
loop_
_entity_poly.entity_id
_entity_poly.type
_entity_poly.pdbx_seq_one_letter_code
_entity_poly.pdbx_strand_id
1 'polypeptide(L)'
;PPQLPPDAALPHVAGYARLICRPEAATAAADAGAEAAAAVAAASAFVRWEDELETLEPHADDDAGMSTADLLGQCEVQLHHFGNDCFLPSDEGALPELRAASGALSGVRCAIIHGRHDMVCPPRAAAQLHALWPGATLRIVESGAHALFEKPMRSAAQACLAEFAARVGAAGQSVRR
;
A
#
# COMPACT_ATOMS: atom_id res chain seq x y z
N PRO A 1 -17.33 3.43 13.85
CA PRO A 1 -17.13 3.74 12.45
C PRO A 1 -18.45 4.29 11.89
N PRO A 2 -18.42 5.35 11.05
CA PRO A 2 -19.62 5.82 10.37
C PRO A 2 -20.16 4.65 9.55
N GLN A 3 -21.46 4.33 9.74
CA GLN A 3 -22.11 3.26 8.99
C GLN A 3 -22.19 3.67 7.53
N LEU A 4 -21.58 2.89 6.67
CA LEU A 4 -21.68 3.05 5.22
C LEU A 4 -23.12 2.80 4.77
N PRO A 5 -23.61 3.52 3.74
CA PRO A 5 -24.94 3.27 3.20
C PRO A 5 -25.06 1.80 2.74
N PRO A 6 -26.22 1.16 2.96
CA PRO A 6 -26.42 -0.28 2.73
C PRO A 6 -26.35 -0.72 1.26
N ASP A 7 -26.27 0.19 0.32
CA ASP A 7 -26.25 -0.03 -1.12
C ASP A 7 -24.85 0.11 -1.77
N ALA A 8 -23.80 0.24 -0.94
CA ALA A 8 -22.42 0.27 -1.43
C ALA A 8 -21.97 -1.14 -1.82
N ALA A 9 -22.04 -1.49 -3.11
CA ALA A 9 -21.73 -2.82 -3.64
C ALA A 9 -20.22 -3.15 -3.66
N LEU A 10 -19.34 -2.15 -3.59
CA LEU A 10 -17.94 -2.26 -3.12
C LEU A 10 -17.91 -1.54 -1.79
N PRO A 11 -18.09 -2.25 -0.71
CA PRO A 11 -18.71 -1.64 0.45
C PRO A 11 -17.89 -0.53 1.09
N HIS A 12 -16.57 -0.62 1.04
CA HIS A 12 -15.75 0.36 1.77
C HIS A 12 -15.26 1.50 0.86
N VAL A 13 -14.60 1.22 -0.26
CA VAL A 13 -13.99 2.21 -1.15
C VAL A 13 -15.02 3.18 -1.73
N ALA A 14 -16.10 2.66 -2.33
CA ALA A 14 -17.14 3.51 -2.93
C ALA A 14 -17.90 4.33 -1.89
N GLY A 15 -18.08 3.81 -0.68
CA GLY A 15 -18.71 4.52 0.42
C GLY A 15 -17.86 5.68 0.90
N TYR A 16 -16.58 5.47 1.15
CA TYR A 16 -15.65 6.53 1.54
C TYR A 16 -15.43 7.54 0.42
N ALA A 17 -15.29 7.11 -0.84
CA ALA A 17 -15.16 8.00 -1.97
C ALA A 17 -16.34 8.98 -2.11
N ARG A 18 -17.58 8.54 -1.87
CA ARG A 18 -18.76 9.42 -1.88
C ARG A 18 -18.74 10.47 -0.78
N LEU A 19 -18.15 10.16 0.38
CA LEU A 19 -18.09 11.07 1.52
C LEU A 19 -16.91 12.06 1.40
N ILE A 20 -15.80 11.63 0.86
CA ILE A 20 -14.53 12.36 0.83
C ILE A 20 -14.33 13.06 -0.53
N CYS A 21 -14.43 12.33 -1.65
CA CYS A 21 -14.22 12.84 -3.00
C CYS A 21 -15.53 13.46 -3.54
N ARG A 22 -15.86 14.66 -3.14
CA ARG A 22 -17.10 15.28 -3.59
C ARG A 22 -16.94 15.97 -4.93
N PRO A 23 -17.90 15.80 -5.88
CA PRO A 23 -18.05 16.73 -6.96
C PRO A 23 -18.51 18.10 -6.42
N GLU A 24 -18.05 19.19 -6.99
CA GLU A 24 -18.21 20.60 -6.59
C GLU A 24 -19.67 21.14 -6.49
N ALA A 25 -20.67 20.31 -6.26
CA ALA A 25 -22.09 20.63 -6.36
C ALA A 25 -22.85 20.69 -5.02
N ALA A 26 -22.22 21.10 -3.92
CA ALA A 26 -22.95 21.43 -2.69
C ALA A 26 -23.43 22.87 -2.73
N THR A 27 -24.69 23.09 -3.07
CA THR A 27 -25.28 24.38 -3.45
C THR A 27 -25.89 25.20 -2.31
N ALA A 28 -25.66 24.85 -1.04
CA ALA A 28 -26.17 25.62 0.09
C ALA A 28 -25.10 25.85 1.15
N ALA A 29 -24.76 27.10 1.41
CA ALA A 29 -23.70 27.51 2.34
C ALA A 29 -23.91 27.03 3.81
N ALA A 30 -25.14 26.72 4.21
CA ALA A 30 -25.46 26.23 5.55
C ALA A 30 -25.09 24.74 5.73
N ASP A 31 -25.14 23.95 4.65
CA ASP A 31 -24.81 22.53 4.66
C ASP A 31 -23.31 22.27 4.46
N ALA A 32 -22.60 23.21 3.82
CA ALA A 32 -21.18 23.06 3.49
C ALA A 32 -20.29 22.82 4.72
N GLY A 33 -20.60 23.43 5.85
CA GLY A 33 -19.83 23.22 7.09
C GLY A 33 -20.01 21.83 7.69
N ALA A 34 -21.25 21.34 7.74
CA ALA A 34 -21.56 20.01 8.24
C ALA A 34 -21.00 18.92 7.31
N GLU A 35 -21.05 19.18 6.03
CA GLU A 35 -20.52 18.31 5.00
C GLU A 35 -18.99 18.21 5.03
N ALA A 36 -18.29 19.34 5.18
CA ALA A 36 -16.84 19.37 5.34
C ALA A 36 -16.41 18.61 6.61
N ALA A 37 -17.14 18.78 7.72
CA ALA A 37 -16.87 18.03 8.94
C ALA A 37 -17.10 16.52 8.76
N ALA A 38 -18.12 16.12 8.01
CA ALA A 38 -18.40 14.73 7.70
C ALA A 38 -17.29 14.11 6.81
N ALA A 39 -16.78 14.86 5.82
CA ALA A 39 -15.69 14.41 4.99
C ALA A 39 -14.40 14.19 5.80
N VAL A 40 -14.06 15.12 6.69
CA VAL A 40 -12.90 14.98 7.60
C VAL A 40 -13.06 13.77 8.52
N ALA A 41 -14.23 13.58 9.11
CA ALA A 41 -14.51 12.44 9.97
C ALA A 41 -14.40 11.11 9.20
N ALA A 42 -14.88 11.07 7.95
CA ALA A 42 -14.76 9.91 7.09
C ALA A 42 -13.31 9.62 6.71
N ALA A 43 -12.53 10.64 6.36
CA ALA A 43 -11.10 10.51 6.05
C ALA A 43 -10.32 9.99 7.25
N SER A 44 -10.53 10.55 8.44
CA SER A 44 -9.88 10.06 9.67
C SER A 44 -10.27 8.61 9.99
N ALA A 45 -11.52 8.21 9.75
CA ALA A 45 -11.95 6.83 9.97
C ALA A 45 -11.34 5.88 8.95
N PHE A 46 -11.16 6.32 7.71
CA PHE A 46 -10.52 5.54 6.64
C PHE A 46 -9.04 5.30 6.94
N VAL A 47 -8.28 6.34 7.26
CA VAL A 47 -6.86 6.23 7.61
C VAL A 47 -6.68 5.33 8.83
N ARG A 48 -7.45 5.55 9.90
CA ARG A 48 -7.36 4.68 11.08
C ARG A 48 -7.63 3.20 10.76
N TRP A 49 -8.59 2.93 9.88
CA TRP A 49 -8.87 1.55 9.48
C TRP A 49 -7.69 0.93 8.70
N GLU A 50 -7.02 1.70 7.85
CA GLU A 50 -5.82 1.23 7.16
C GLU A 50 -4.66 0.99 8.13
N ASP A 51 -4.40 1.93 9.04
CA ASP A 51 -3.35 1.82 10.06
C ASP A 51 -3.52 0.55 10.91
N GLU A 52 -4.76 0.19 11.28
CA GLU A 52 -5.06 -1.04 12.01
C GLU A 52 -4.76 -2.32 11.20
N LEU A 53 -4.73 -2.24 9.86
CA LEU A 53 -4.39 -3.37 8.98
C LEU A 53 -2.89 -3.45 8.68
N GLU A 54 -2.16 -2.35 8.84
CA GLU A 54 -0.75 -2.26 8.47
C GLU A 54 0.20 -2.88 9.49
N THR A 55 -0.19 -2.93 10.76
CA THR A 55 0.68 -3.34 11.87
C THR A 55 0.11 -4.48 12.69
N LEU A 56 0.99 -5.26 13.34
CA LEU A 56 0.57 -6.32 14.26
C LEU A 56 0.26 -5.80 15.66
N GLU A 57 0.91 -4.71 16.05
CA GLU A 57 0.69 -4.09 17.35
C GLU A 57 0.16 -2.68 17.15
N PRO A 58 -0.79 -2.23 17.99
CA PRO A 58 -1.24 -0.85 17.95
C PRO A 58 -0.05 0.09 18.09
N HIS A 59 0.06 1.05 17.22
CA HIS A 59 1.01 2.14 17.37
C HIS A 59 0.27 3.43 17.74
N ALA A 60 0.97 4.37 18.34
CA ALA A 60 0.38 5.67 18.66
C ALA A 60 -0.01 6.37 17.35
N ASP A 61 -1.20 6.97 17.34
CA ASP A 61 -1.68 7.75 16.20
C ASP A 61 -0.62 8.82 15.86
N ASP A 62 0.12 8.61 14.78
CA ASP A 62 1.10 9.56 14.26
C ASP A 62 0.44 10.75 13.52
N ASP A 63 -0.90 10.79 13.50
CA ASP A 63 -1.71 11.88 12.91
C ASP A 63 -1.52 13.25 13.60
N ALA A 64 -0.75 13.32 14.67
CA ALA A 64 -0.55 14.52 15.50
C ALA A 64 0.16 15.70 14.78
N GLY A 65 0.10 15.77 13.46
CA GLY A 65 0.68 16.86 12.68
C GLY A 65 0.14 17.03 11.27
N MET A 66 -0.73 16.15 10.82
CA MET A 66 -1.30 16.24 9.47
C MET A 66 -2.39 17.32 9.42
N SER A 67 -2.29 18.23 8.45
CA SER A 67 -3.36 19.20 8.24
C SER A 67 -4.59 18.51 7.65
N THR A 68 -5.77 19.11 7.89
CA THR A 68 -7.03 18.64 7.28
C THR A 68 -6.95 18.55 5.76
N ALA A 69 -6.24 19.48 5.12
CA ALA A 69 -6.08 19.49 3.67
C ALA A 69 -5.20 18.32 3.20
N ASP A 70 -4.14 17.99 3.92
CA ASP A 70 -3.27 16.86 3.59
C ASP A 70 -4.00 15.53 3.78
N LEU A 71 -4.75 15.39 4.88
CA LEU A 71 -5.56 14.20 5.16
C LEU A 71 -6.59 13.94 4.05
N LEU A 72 -7.35 14.96 3.66
CA LEU A 72 -8.33 14.82 2.59
C LEU A 72 -7.65 14.52 1.26
N GLY A 73 -6.58 15.24 0.91
CA GLY A 73 -5.83 15.04 -0.34
C GLY A 73 -5.23 13.64 -0.45
N GLN A 74 -4.68 13.09 0.63
CA GLN A 74 -4.18 11.71 0.67
C GLN A 74 -5.31 10.71 0.39
N CYS A 75 -6.43 10.84 1.11
CA CYS A 75 -7.58 9.95 0.93
C CYS A 75 -8.18 10.07 -0.48
N GLU A 76 -8.29 11.27 -1.03
CA GLU A 76 -8.80 11.49 -2.40
C GLU A 76 -7.96 10.75 -3.44
N VAL A 77 -6.63 10.88 -3.39
CA VAL A 77 -5.72 10.19 -4.30
C VAL A 77 -5.86 8.68 -4.19
N GLN A 78 -5.87 8.16 -2.98
CA GLN A 78 -5.95 6.73 -2.72
C GLN A 78 -7.29 6.13 -3.16
N LEU A 79 -8.40 6.78 -2.80
CA LEU A 79 -9.73 6.35 -3.18
C LEU A 79 -9.97 6.48 -4.70
N HIS A 80 -9.35 7.47 -5.34
CA HIS A 80 -9.38 7.59 -6.79
C HIS A 80 -8.69 6.40 -7.47
N HIS A 81 -7.52 5.97 -6.97
CA HIS A 81 -6.84 4.79 -7.50
C HIS A 81 -7.67 3.52 -7.26
N PHE A 82 -8.16 3.30 -6.07
CA PHE A 82 -8.97 2.13 -5.75
C PHE A 82 -10.28 2.09 -6.55
N GLY A 83 -10.91 3.25 -6.75
CA GLY A 83 -12.15 3.35 -7.53
C GLY A 83 -11.95 3.11 -9.04
N ASN A 84 -10.72 3.10 -9.51
CA ASN A 84 -10.34 2.81 -10.89
C ASN A 84 -9.46 1.55 -11.01
N ASP A 85 -9.63 0.58 -10.13
CA ASP A 85 -8.87 -0.69 -10.09
C ASP A 85 -7.34 -0.46 -10.17
N CYS A 86 -6.87 0.61 -9.51
CA CYS A 86 -5.48 1.08 -9.55
C CYS A 86 -4.94 1.31 -10.98
N PHE A 87 -5.82 1.54 -11.95
CA PHE A 87 -5.50 1.66 -13.40
C PHE A 87 -4.78 0.43 -13.97
N LEU A 88 -5.00 -0.73 -13.37
CA LEU A 88 -4.43 -1.99 -13.83
C LEU A 88 -5.33 -2.64 -14.90
N PRO A 89 -4.74 -3.33 -15.89
CA PRO A 89 -5.50 -3.79 -17.07
C PRO A 89 -6.38 -5.01 -16.82
N SER A 90 -6.25 -5.66 -15.66
CA SER A 90 -6.98 -6.90 -15.36
C SER A 90 -7.07 -7.17 -13.86
N ASP A 91 -7.95 -8.08 -13.47
CA ASP A 91 -8.07 -8.59 -12.08
C ASP A 91 -6.80 -9.29 -11.58
N GLU A 92 -5.90 -9.71 -12.50
CA GLU A 92 -4.58 -10.25 -12.17
C GLU A 92 -3.55 -9.13 -11.89
N GLY A 93 -3.96 -7.86 -11.96
CA GLY A 93 -3.08 -6.72 -11.77
C GLY A 93 -1.99 -6.64 -12.85
N ALA A 94 -0.73 -6.46 -12.45
CA ALA A 94 0.42 -6.39 -13.34
C ALA A 94 1.05 -7.78 -13.64
N LEU A 95 0.48 -8.89 -13.17
CA LEU A 95 1.06 -10.22 -13.35
C LEU A 95 1.15 -10.67 -14.81
N PRO A 96 0.18 -10.38 -15.70
CA PRO A 96 0.29 -10.71 -17.12
C PRO A 96 1.49 -10.06 -17.80
N GLU A 97 1.72 -8.76 -17.54
CA GLU A 97 2.85 -8.01 -18.09
C GLU A 97 4.19 -8.52 -17.54
N LEU A 98 4.25 -8.82 -16.23
CA LEU A 98 5.44 -9.42 -15.62
C LEU A 98 5.74 -10.80 -16.17
N ARG A 99 4.72 -11.60 -16.43
CA ARG A 99 4.87 -12.92 -17.07
C ARG A 99 5.44 -12.78 -18.48
N ALA A 100 4.94 -11.82 -19.26
CA ALA A 100 5.47 -11.54 -20.59
C ALA A 100 6.91 -11.00 -20.57
N ALA A 101 7.26 -10.23 -19.54
CA ALA A 101 8.59 -9.63 -19.36
C ALA A 101 9.60 -10.55 -18.62
N SER A 102 9.22 -11.74 -18.18
CA SER A 102 10.04 -12.59 -17.29
C SER A 102 11.44 -12.90 -17.86
N GLY A 103 11.57 -13.06 -19.18
CA GLY A 103 12.85 -13.23 -19.85
C GLY A 103 13.78 -12.01 -19.70
N ALA A 104 13.26 -10.80 -19.80
CA ALA A 104 14.02 -9.56 -19.61
C ALA A 104 14.45 -9.37 -18.15
N LEU A 105 13.71 -9.93 -17.20
CA LEU A 105 14.02 -9.86 -15.78
C LEU A 105 15.11 -10.85 -15.35
N SER A 106 15.48 -11.82 -16.17
CA SER A 106 16.42 -12.89 -15.82
C SER A 106 17.81 -12.40 -15.39
N GLY A 107 18.24 -11.23 -15.89
CA GLY A 107 19.51 -10.59 -15.51
C GLY A 107 19.39 -9.59 -14.34
N VAL A 108 18.20 -9.34 -13.86
CA VAL A 108 17.94 -8.35 -12.81
C VAL A 108 17.78 -9.05 -11.46
N ARG A 109 18.66 -8.72 -10.53
CA ARG A 109 18.57 -9.25 -9.17
C ARG A 109 17.39 -8.64 -8.44
N CYS A 110 16.60 -9.48 -7.80
CA CYS A 110 15.45 -9.07 -7.02
C CYS A 110 15.44 -9.78 -5.67
N ALA A 111 15.10 -9.06 -4.62
CA ALA A 111 14.76 -9.64 -3.33
C ALA A 111 13.40 -9.08 -2.90
N ILE A 112 12.49 -9.97 -2.64
CA ILE A 112 11.14 -9.69 -2.18
C ILE A 112 11.11 -9.97 -0.68
N ILE A 113 10.73 -8.96 0.11
CA ILE A 113 10.54 -9.08 1.56
C ILE A 113 9.08 -8.80 1.84
N HIS A 114 8.42 -9.69 2.56
CA HIS A 114 6.98 -9.57 2.79
C HIS A 114 6.60 -10.06 4.17
N GLY A 115 5.70 -9.34 4.85
CA GLY A 115 5.17 -9.75 6.14
C GLY A 115 4.22 -10.94 6.01
N ARG A 116 4.32 -11.92 6.91
CA ARG A 116 3.40 -13.08 6.96
C ARG A 116 1.96 -12.63 7.15
N HIS A 117 1.76 -11.60 7.96
CA HIS A 117 0.46 -11.12 8.42
C HIS A 117 0.04 -9.80 7.74
N ASP A 118 0.59 -9.52 6.56
CA ASP A 118 0.21 -8.35 5.76
C ASP A 118 -1.25 -8.50 5.31
N MET A 119 -2.12 -7.70 5.88
CA MET A 119 -3.56 -7.67 5.61
C MET A 119 -3.93 -6.66 4.52
N VAL A 120 -3.03 -5.76 4.18
CA VAL A 120 -3.19 -4.77 3.10
C VAL A 120 -2.83 -5.40 1.76
N CYS A 121 -1.61 -5.96 1.67
CA CYS A 121 -1.12 -6.67 0.49
C CYS A 121 -0.89 -8.14 0.82
N PRO A 122 -1.81 -9.04 0.47
CA PRO A 122 -1.68 -10.44 0.87
C PRO A 122 -0.39 -11.12 0.38
N PRO A 123 0.30 -11.93 1.21
CA PRO A 123 1.58 -12.58 0.88
C PRO A 123 1.55 -13.44 -0.40
N ARG A 124 0.36 -13.87 -0.81
CA ARG A 124 0.18 -14.60 -2.09
C ARG A 124 0.65 -13.80 -3.31
N ALA A 125 0.48 -12.47 -3.28
CA ALA A 125 0.93 -11.61 -4.39
C ALA A 125 2.47 -11.61 -4.49
N ALA A 126 3.17 -11.56 -3.37
CA ALA A 126 4.63 -11.68 -3.31
C ALA A 126 5.11 -13.05 -3.81
N ALA A 127 4.41 -14.13 -3.46
CA ALA A 127 4.72 -15.48 -3.95
C ALA A 127 4.49 -15.60 -5.47
N GLN A 128 3.44 -15.01 -6.01
CA GLN A 128 3.18 -14.96 -7.45
C GLN A 128 4.28 -14.17 -8.19
N LEU A 129 4.66 -13.00 -7.68
CA LEU A 129 5.76 -12.21 -8.23
C LEU A 129 7.07 -13.01 -8.22
N HIS A 130 7.39 -13.66 -7.10
CA HIS A 130 8.59 -14.51 -6.98
C HIS A 130 8.61 -15.63 -8.03
N ALA A 131 7.47 -16.27 -8.27
CA ALA A 131 7.37 -17.33 -9.28
C ALA A 131 7.59 -16.84 -10.71
N LEU A 132 7.33 -15.57 -11.00
CA LEU A 132 7.48 -14.95 -12.32
C LEU A 132 8.84 -14.31 -12.55
N TRP A 133 9.62 -14.04 -11.48
CA TRP A 133 10.89 -13.35 -11.59
C TRP A 133 12.08 -14.30 -11.46
N PRO A 134 12.75 -14.68 -12.55
CA PRO A 134 13.87 -15.62 -12.51
C PRO A 134 15.01 -15.11 -11.63
N GLY A 135 15.44 -15.91 -10.68
CA GLY A 135 16.52 -15.55 -9.76
C GLY A 135 16.13 -14.58 -8.63
N ALA A 136 14.87 -14.23 -8.49
CA ALA A 136 14.39 -13.53 -7.30
C ALA A 136 14.52 -14.41 -6.05
N THR A 137 14.69 -13.77 -4.90
CA THR A 137 14.57 -14.41 -3.59
C THR A 137 13.33 -13.88 -2.87
N LEU A 138 12.60 -14.75 -2.18
CA LEU A 138 11.47 -14.36 -1.35
C LEU A 138 11.78 -14.65 0.11
N ARG A 139 11.66 -13.62 0.94
CA ARG A 139 11.79 -13.70 2.40
C ARG A 139 10.48 -13.31 3.04
N ILE A 140 9.79 -14.30 3.61
CA ILE A 140 8.60 -14.04 4.43
C ILE A 140 9.07 -13.77 5.86
N VAL A 141 8.64 -12.64 6.41
CA VAL A 141 8.92 -12.23 7.79
C VAL A 141 7.77 -12.72 8.65
N GLU A 142 7.99 -13.79 9.43
CA GLU A 142 6.94 -14.48 10.18
C GLU A 142 6.22 -13.59 11.20
N SER A 143 6.94 -12.65 11.81
CA SER A 143 6.40 -11.65 12.74
C SER A 143 6.27 -10.27 12.11
N GLY A 144 6.00 -10.19 10.82
CA GLY A 144 5.83 -8.93 10.08
C GLY A 144 4.43 -8.79 9.51
N ALA A 145 3.96 -7.55 9.45
CA ALA A 145 2.77 -7.13 8.73
C ALA A 145 3.13 -6.29 7.50
N HIS A 146 2.32 -5.29 7.15
CA HIS A 146 2.53 -4.42 6.00
C HIS A 146 3.61 -3.37 6.24
N ALA A 147 3.60 -2.78 7.43
CA ALA A 147 4.39 -1.59 7.74
C ALA A 147 5.90 -1.88 7.84
N LEU A 148 6.67 -1.22 6.98
CA LEU A 148 8.13 -1.35 6.96
C LEU A 148 8.81 -0.78 8.22
N PHE A 149 8.17 0.16 8.93
CA PHE A 149 8.70 0.74 10.14
C PHE A 149 8.68 -0.22 11.34
N GLU A 150 7.87 -1.28 11.31
CA GLU A 150 7.92 -2.32 12.33
C GLU A 150 9.30 -2.99 12.38
N LYS A 151 9.78 -3.24 13.60
CA LYS A 151 11.14 -3.77 13.82
C LYS A 151 11.46 -5.04 13.02
N PRO A 152 10.58 -6.06 12.93
CA PRO A 152 10.89 -7.27 12.16
C PRO A 152 11.06 -6.98 10.67
N MET A 153 10.16 -6.19 10.09
CA MET A 153 10.20 -5.83 8.67
C MET A 153 11.42 -4.97 8.34
N ARG A 154 11.67 -3.94 9.14
CA ARG A 154 12.84 -3.07 9.00
C ARG A 154 14.16 -3.84 9.12
N SER A 155 14.27 -4.76 10.07
CA SER A 155 15.47 -5.58 10.24
C SER A 155 15.71 -6.49 9.05
N ALA A 156 14.65 -7.09 8.49
CA ALA A 156 14.73 -7.93 7.29
C ALA A 156 15.15 -7.12 6.07
N ALA A 157 14.61 -5.91 5.91
CA ALA A 157 14.98 -5.00 4.82
C ALA A 157 16.45 -4.56 4.93
N GLN A 158 16.90 -4.18 6.12
CA GLN A 158 18.30 -3.79 6.36
C GLN A 158 19.27 -4.93 6.07
N ALA A 159 18.96 -6.15 6.51
CA ALA A 159 19.77 -7.33 6.21
C ALA A 159 19.87 -7.59 4.70
N CYS A 160 18.74 -7.50 4.00
CA CYS A 160 18.69 -7.66 2.56
C CYS A 160 19.53 -6.60 1.83
N LEU A 161 19.42 -5.34 2.21
CA LEU A 161 20.24 -4.26 1.64
C LEU A 161 21.75 -4.48 1.87
N ALA A 162 22.14 -4.95 3.05
CA ALA A 162 23.53 -5.28 3.36
C ALA A 162 24.04 -6.43 2.47
N GLU A 163 23.24 -7.48 2.26
CA GLU A 163 23.56 -8.58 1.34
C GLU A 163 23.76 -8.08 -0.11
N PHE A 164 22.88 -7.20 -0.57
CA PHE A 164 23.02 -6.59 -1.91
C PHE A 164 24.29 -5.75 -2.03
N ALA A 165 24.57 -4.89 -1.05
CA ALA A 165 25.76 -4.04 -1.03
C ALA A 165 27.06 -4.86 -1.05
N ALA A 166 27.13 -5.93 -0.25
CA ALA A 166 28.29 -6.82 -0.24
C ALA A 166 28.56 -7.48 -1.60
N ARG A 167 27.50 -7.92 -2.29
CA ARG A 167 27.61 -8.54 -3.61
C ARG A 167 28.02 -7.53 -4.70
N VAL A 168 27.54 -6.30 -4.65
CA VAL A 168 27.93 -5.23 -5.58
C VAL A 168 29.41 -4.86 -5.37
N GLY A 169 29.83 -4.74 -4.12
CA GLY A 169 31.23 -4.46 -3.77
C GLY A 169 32.19 -5.55 -4.27
N ALA A 170 31.81 -6.82 -4.14
CA ALA A 170 32.61 -7.94 -4.64
C ALA A 170 32.71 -7.96 -6.17
N ALA A 171 31.62 -7.67 -6.89
CA ALA A 171 31.62 -7.60 -8.35
C ALA A 171 32.48 -6.45 -8.88
N GLY A 172 32.47 -5.29 -8.23
CA GLY A 172 33.29 -4.14 -8.60
C GLY A 172 34.80 -4.35 -8.43
N GLN A 173 35.20 -5.23 -7.49
CA GLN A 173 36.61 -5.59 -7.30
C GLN A 173 37.10 -6.59 -8.34
N SER A 174 36.23 -7.45 -8.88
CA SER A 174 36.59 -8.42 -9.93
C SER A 174 36.85 -7.78 -11.30
N VAL A 175 36.22 -6.63 -11.58
CA VAL A 175 36.40 -5.90 -12.86
C VAL A 175 37.68 -5.05 -12.89
N ARG A 176 38.32 -4.81 -11.73
CA ARG A 176 39.55 -4.00 -11.61
C ARG A 176 40.84 -4.83 -11.57
N ARG A 177 40.76 -6.13 -11.78
CA ARG A 177 41.90 -7.04 -11.95
C ARG A 177 42.01 -7.54 -13.38
#